data_327a767b827cae59cf07705ecf085425
#
_entry.id   327a767b827cae59cf07705ecf085425
#
_cell.length_a   1.000
_cell.length_b   1.000
_cell.length_c   1.000
_cell.angle_alpha   90.00
_cell.angle_beta   90.00
_cell.angle_gamma   90.00
#
_symmetry.space_group_name_H-M   'P 1'
#
loop_
_entity.id
_entity.type
_entity.pdbx_description
1 polymer ?
#
loop_
_entity_poly.entity_id
_entity_poly.type
_entity_poly.pdbx_seq_one_letter_code
_entity_poly.pdbx_strand_id
1 'polypeptide(L)'
;ERTSNSLKNLATGIDLLMYSSGYLLMRDYGFNREIELVNPSPFDITVIWTEPPRKMICMEPWTSPRNSLKYDFRKILIPPNSQKEFNALIEVNELRNILN
;
A
#
# COMPACT_ATOMS: atom_id res chain seq x y z
N GLU A 1 8.55 -14.86 9.04
CA GLU A 1 7.97 -13.57 8.73
C GLU A 1 6.50 -13.70 8.41
N ARG A 2 5.72 -12.89 9.02
CA ARG A 2 4.31 -13.01 8.79
C ARG A 2 3.96 -12.58 7.39
N THR A 3 3.08 -13.28 6.80
CA THR A 3 2.77 -13.06 5.42
C THR A 3 1.44 -12.37 5.19
N SER A 4 0.65 -12.18 6.24
CA SER A 4 -0.59 -11.46 6.08
C SER A 4 -0.99 -10.80 7.38
N ASN A 5 -1.42 -9.59 7.26
CA ASN A 5 -2.09 -8.83 8.31
C ASN A 5 -3.43 -8.43 7.79
N SER A 6 -4.42 -8.52 8.64
CA SER A 6 -5.76 -8.11 8.26
C SER A 6 -6.22 -7.05 9.21
N LEU A 7 -6.56 -5.90 8.67
CA LEU A 7 -7.19 -4.82 9.43
C LEU A 7 -8.60 -4.67 8.91
N LYS A 8 -9.55 -4.94 9.77
CA LYS A 8 -10.93 -4.83 9.37
C LYS A 8 -11.54 -3.60 9.99
N ASN A 9 -12.07 -2.76 9.15
CA ASN A 9 -12.77 -1.58 9.60
C ASN A 9 -14.25 -1.76 9.33
N LEU A 10 -14.95 -2.25 10.33
CA LEU A 10 -16.37 -2.59 10.15
C LEU A 10 -17.23 -1.37 9.86
N ALA A 11 -16.79 -0.21 10.33
CA ALA A 11 -17.59 1.00 10.09
C ALA A 11 -17.56 1.42 8.63
N THR A 12 -16.50 1.07 7.90
CA THR A 12 -16.40 1.45 6.50
C THR A 12 -16.64 0.30 5.56
N GLY A 13 -16.71 -0.93 6.08
CA GLY A 13 -16.87 -2.09 5.21
C GLY A 13 -15.65 -2.40 4.39
N ILE A 14 -14.47 -2.16 4.93
CA ILE A 14 -13.21 -2.33 4.21
C ILE A 14 -12.32 -3.30 4.98
N ASP A 15 -11.74 -4.24 4.27
CA ASP A 15 -10.68 -5.10 4.78
C ASP A 15 -9.37 -4.76 4.09
N LEU A 16 -8.32 -4.75 4.87
CA LEU A 16 -6.98 -4.56 4.34
C LEU A 16 -6.16 -5.80 4.66
N LEU A 17 -5.58 -6.38 3.62
CA LEU A 17 -4.80 -7.59 3.76
C LEU A 17 -3.42 -7.36 3.17
N MET A 18 -2.40 -7.56 3.98
CA MET A 18 -1.02 -7.40 3.54
C MET A 18 -0.36 -8.76 3.58
N TYR A 19 -0.08 -9.29 2.41
CA TYR A 19 0.45 -10.65 2.30
C TYR A 19 1.96 -10.69 2.36
N SER A 20 2.60 -9.63 1.93
CA SER A 20 4.05 -9.54 1.97
C SER A 20 4.41 -8.07 1.84
N SER A 21 5.68 -7.75 2.06
CA SER A 21 6.10 -6.40 1.76
C SER A 21 5.92 -6.18 0.26
N GLY A 22 5.37 -5.04 -0.09
CA GLY A 22 5.15 -4.73 -1.48
C GLY A 22 3.85 -5.22 -2.05
N TYR A 23 2.98 -5.81 -1.25
CA TYR A 23 1.68 -6.24 -1.76
C TYR A 23 0.59 -5.94 -0.72
N LEU A 24 -0.39 -5.15 -1.12
CA LEU A 24 -1.52 -4.82 -0.28
C LEU A 24 -2.80 -5.00 -1.07
N LEU A 25 -3.76 -5.67 -0.47
CA LEU A 25 -5.07 -5.87 -1.06
C LEU A 25 -6.10 -5.18 -0.18
N MET A 26 -6.90 -4.31 -0.77
CA MET A 26 -8.03 -3.70 -0.08
C MET A 26 -9.31 -4.22 -0.69
N ARG A 27 -10.17 -4.74 0.16
CA ARG A 27 -11.51 -5.17 -0.24
C ARG A 27 -12.51 -4.16 0.25
N ASP A 28 -13.27 -3.63 -0.68
CA ASP A 28 -14.29 -2.61 -0.38
C ASP A 28 -15.64 -3.23 -0.61
N TYR A 29 -16.25 -3.69 0.46
CA TYR A 29 -17.50 -4.39 0.35
C TYR A 29 -18.66 -3.46 0.01
N GLY A 30 -18.54 -2.20 0.38
CA GLY A 30 -19.59 -1.24 0.06
C GLY A 30 -19.74 -0.97 -1.41
N PHE A 31 -18.64 -1.04 -2.15
CA PHE A 31 -18.64 -0.80 -3.58
C PHE A 31 -18.33 -2.05 -4.39
N ASN A 32 -18.24 -3.20 -3.72
CA ASN A 32 -18.04 -4.49 -4.37
C ASN A 32 -16.81 -4.49 -5.27
N ARG A 33 -15.68 -4.08 -4.73
CA ARG A 33 -14.46 -4.02 -5.53
C ARG A 33 -13.24 -4.33 -4.69
N GLU A 34 -12.18 -4.70 -5.38
CA GLU A 34 -10.87 -4.94 -4.77
C GLU A 34 -9.87 -3.99 -5.41
N ILE A 35 -8.96 -3.51 -4.59
CA ILE A 35 -7.87 -2.67 -5.07
C ILE A 35 -6.57 -3.31 -4.62
N GLU A 36 -5.71 -3.63 -5.58
CA GLU A 36 -4.41 -4.21 -5.31
C GLU A 36 -3.34 -3.15 -5.52
N LEU A 37 -2.43 -3.08 -4.58
CA LEU A 37 -1.27 -2.22 -4.69
C LEU A 37 -0.04 -3.11 -4.67
N VAL A 38 0.72 -3.09 -5.76
CA VAL A 38 1.92 -3.91 -5.89
C VAL A 38 3.10 -2.98 -5.99
N ASN A 39 3.99 -3.08 -5.02
CA ASN A 39 5.13 -2.19 -4.92
C ASN A 39 6.41 -2.99 -4.98
N PRO A 40 7.02 -3.13 -6.16
CA PRO A 40 8.32 -3.80 -6.19
C PRO A 40 9.37 -2.93 -5.52
N SER A 41 10.50 -3.57 -5.18
CA SER A 41 11.62 -2.83 -4.66
C SER A 41 11.91 -1.61 -5.52
N PRO A 42 12.20 -0.46 -4.90
CA PRO A 42 12.57 -0.26 -3.50
C PRO A 42 11.41 0.16 -2.60
N PHE A 43 10.16 -0.01 -3.04
CA PHE A 43 9.02 0.35 -2.22
C PHE A 43 8.73 -0.78 -1.24
N ASP A 44 9.37 -0.76 -0.09
CA ASP A 44 9.14 -1.83 0.88
C ASP A 44 8.40 -1.37 2.12
N ILE A 45 7.83 -0.20 2.06
CA ILE A 45 6.99 0.34 3.14
C ILE A 45 5.68 0.77 2.54
N THR A 46 4.58 0.34 3.14
CA THR A 46 3.26 0.80 2.73
C THR A 46 2.64 1.55 3.90
N VAL A 47 2.25 2.78 3.65
CA VAL A 47 1.60 3.61 4.65
C VAL A 47 0.11 3.62 4.37
N ILE A 48 -0.68 3.36 5.40
CA ILE A 48 -2.12 3.38 5.30
C ILE A 48 -2.61 4.48 6.22
N TRP A 49 -3.44 5.35 5.67
CA TRP A 49 -3.86 6.54 6.40
C TRP A 49 -5.30 6.87 6.08
N THR A 50 -6.03 7.27 7.10
CA THR A 50 -7.41 7.69 6.93
C THR A 50 -7.68 8.86 7.87
N GLU A 51 -8.73 9.62 7.57
CA GLU A 51 -9.04 10.81 8.35
C GLU A 51 -10.55 10.92 8.54
N PRO A 52 -11.08 10.24 9.54
CA PRO A 52 -12.51 10.34 9.81
C PRO A 52 -12.89 11.78 10.17
N PRO A 53 -14.08 12.25 9.83
CA PRO A 53 -15.17 11.48 9.23
C PRO A 53 -15.15 11.42 7.71
N ARG A 54 -14.06 11.86 7.09
CA ARG A 54 -13.96 11.78 5.64
C ARG A 54 -13.94 10.32 5.22
N LYS A 55 -14.66 10.02 4.14
CA LYS A 55 -14.73 8.66 3.63
C LYS A 55 -13.61 8.45 2.62
N MET A 56 -12.42 8.25 3.14
CA MET A 56 -11.24 8.09 2.30
C MET A 56 -10.23 7.23 3.03
N ILE A 57 -9.40 6.59 2.27
CA ILE A 57 -8.27 5.85 2.79
C ILE A 57 -7.15 5.98 1.78
N CYS A 58 -5.95 6.23 2.28
CA CYS A 58 -4.77 6.34 1.44
C CYS A 58 -3.91 5.10 1.62
N MET A 59 -3.45 4.56 0.51
CA MET A 59 -2.49 3.47 0.50
C MET A 59 -1.28 3.99 -0.25
N GLU A 60 -0.17 4.17 0.46
CA GLU A 60 0.96 4.90 -0.07
C GLU A 60 2.20 4.03 -0.10
N PRO A 61 2.79 3.83 -1.27
CA PRO A 61 4.08 3.13 -1.34
C PRO A 61 5.20 4.12 -1.02
N TRP A 62 6.03 3.74 -0.08
CA TRP A 62 7.16 4.55 0.34
C TRP A 62 8.45 3.78 0.11
N THR A 63 9.51 4.49 -0.26
CA THR A 63 10.83 3.88 -0.41
C THR A 63 11.65 3.96 0.86
N SER A 64 11.30 4.85 1.77
CA SER A 64 12.09 5.08 2.98
C SER A 64 11.18 5.56 4.09
N PRO A 65 11.56 5.32 5.34
CA PRO A 65 10.73 5.77 6.44
C PRO A 65 10.80 7.28 6.62
N ARG A 66 9.95 7.77 7.49
CA ARG A 66 9.86 9.20 7.77
C ARG A 66 11.22 9.71 8.26
N ASN A 67 11.57 10.92 7.85
CA ASN A 67 12.79 11.61 8.25
C ASN A 67 14.07 10.97 7.73
N SER A 68 13.98 10.23 6.63
CA SER A 68 15.15 9.56 6.07
C SER A 68 16.24 10.55 5.65
N LEU A 69 15.84 11.70 5.12
CA LEU A 69 16.83 12.70 4.72
C LEU A 69 17.48 13.33 5.93
N LYS A 70 16.72 13.57 6.97
CA LYS A 70 17.25 14.23 8.16
C LYS A 70 18.26 13.35 8.89
N TYR A 71 18.01 12.05 8.93
CA TYR A 71 18.86 11.15 9.69
C TYR A 71 19.77 10.30 8.80
N ASP A 72 19.79 10.58 7.51
CA ASP A 72 20.65 9.88 6.57
C ASP A 72 20.44 8.36 6.61
N PHE A 73 19.16 7.97 6.66
CA PHE A 73 18.81 6.57 6.81
C PHE A 73 17.95 6.14 5.63
N ARG A 74 18.44 5.17 4.87
CA ARG A 74 17.70 4.56 3.76
C ARG A 74 17.28 5.56 2.68
N LYS A 75 18.00 6.63 2.52
CA LYS A 75 17.71 7.55 1.43
C LYS A 75 18.26 6.99 0.13
N ILE A 76 17.63 7.38 -0.96
CA ILE A 76 18.03 6.94 -2.29
C ILE A 76 18.77 8.09 -2.95
N LEU A 77 19.95 7.79 -3.46
CA LEU A 77 20.76 8.80 -4.14
C LEU A 77 20.73 8.55 -5.63
N ILE A 78 20.57 9.61 -6.38
CA ILE A 78 20.60 9.56 -7.83
C ILE A 78 21.83 10.34 -8.28
N PRO A 79 22.82 9.67 -8.88
CA PRO A 79 24.03 10.36 -9.31
C PRO A 79 23.72 11.39 -10.39
N PRO A 80 24.63 12.37 -10.58
CA PRO A 80 24.44 13.34 -11.65
C PRO A 80 24.36 12.66 -13.01
N ASN A 81 23.57 13.24 -13.90
CA ASN A 81 23.43 12.77 -15.27
C ASN A 81 22.96 11.31 -15.34
N SER A 82 22.14 10.91 -14.37
CA SER A 82 21.57 9.58 -14.35
C SER A 82 20.13 9.66 -13.90
N GLN A 83 19.45 8.51 -13.98
CA GLN A 83 18.04 8.44 -13.58
C GLN A 83 17.78 7.10 -12.93
N LYS A 84 16.73 7.07 -12.11
CA LYS A 84 16.20 5.84 -11.55
C LYS A 84 14.73 5.78 -11.83
N GLU A 85 14.26 4.59 -12.05
CA GLU A 85 12.84 4.38 -12.36
C GLU A 85 12.19 3.64 -11.20
N PHE A 86 11.06 4.14 -10.75
CA PHE A 86 10.28 3.54 -9.68
C PHE A 86 8.90 3.22 -10.20
N ASN A 87 8.45 2.02 -9.93
CA ASN A 87 7.16 1.56 -10.45
C ASN A 87 6.30 1.04 -9.32
N ALA A 88 5.04 1.40 -9.35
CA ALA A 88 4.03 0.85 -8.48
C ALA A 88 2.82 0.55 -9.34
N LEU A 89 2.13 -0.53 -9.03
CA LEU A 89 0.99 -0.95 -9.81
C LEU A 89 -0.25 -0.90 -8.93
N ILE A 90 -1.29 -0.28 -9.43
CA ILE A 90 -2.58 -0.25 -8.76
C ILE A 90 -3.60 -0.86 -9.70
N GLU A 91 -4.27 -1.90 -9.25
CA GLU A 91 -5.29 -2.55 -10.03
C GLU A 91 -6.61 -2.52 -9.29
N VAL A 92 -7.68 -2.22 -10.00
CA VAL A 92 -9.02 -2.19 -9.44
C VAL A 92 -9.86 -3.23 -10.15
N ASN A 93 -10.43 -4.14 -9.37
CA ASN A 93 -11.24 -5.21 -9.90
C ASN A 93 -12.52 -5.33 -9.12
N GLU A 94 -13.48 -6.01 -9.71
CA GLU A 94 -14.70 -6.36 -8.99
C GLU A 94 -14.33 -7.33 -7.87
N LEU A 95 -15.01 -7.21 -6.75
CA LEU A 95 -14.74 -8.07 -5.60
C LEU A 95 -14.98 -9.52 -5.99
N ARG A 96 -13.96 -10.34 -5.81
CA ARG A 96 -14.06 -11.75 -6.16
C ARG A 96 -14.79 -12.50 -5.09
N ASN A 97 -15.60 -13.44 -5.53
CA ASN A 97 -16.27 -14.33 -4.61
C ASN A 97 -15.37 -15.52 -4.32
N ILE A 98 -14.68 -15.44 -3.21
CA ILE A 98 -13.68 -16.46 -2.89
C ILE A 98 -14.20 -17.56 -2.00
N LEU A 99 -15.48 -17.59 -1.77
CA LEU A 99 -16.06 -18.65 -0.96
C LEU A 99 -16.26 -19.93 -1.72
N ASN A 100 -16.16 -19.87 -2.97
CA ASN A 100 -16.40 -21.03 -3.81
C ASN A 100 -15.28 -22.01 -3.75
#